data_bf1e4c22da6592c472e489d376fedbd8
#
_entry.id   bf1e4c22da6592c472e489d376fedbd8
#
_cell.length_a   1.000
_cell.length_b   1.000
_cell.length_c   1.000
_cell.angle_alpha   90.00
_cell.angle_beta   90.00
_cell.angle_gamma   90.00
#
_symmetry.space_group_name_H-M   'P 1'
#
loop_
_entity.id
_entity.type
_entity.pdbx_description
1 polymer ?
#
loop_
_entity_poly.entity_id
_entity_poly.type
_entity_poly.pdbx_seq_one_letter_code
_entity_poly.pdbx_strand_id
1 'polypeptide(L)'
;MDGFKMNFFLRVYYSITSFEKYRYFLRLSTGKAILYLLLFTLVVGMVTFIPIITEFNIYIDEFTEVFDTELPDFKLENGKLEVSGAMPVILESEGIPIVIDTSPDAEERILAQYDTVLLITSDKIIQKYYINKSVTNFSNFPGLVLTKDMLEQALPLVRPVSIIIFIFAGIFFILGKFITALIVSLIGMILNSSMRLNLSYRSIFKISVY
;
A
#
# COMPACT_ATOMS: atom_id res chain seq x y z
N MET A 1 29.90 1.35 -39.01
CA MET A 1 28.76 0.73 -38.29
C MET A 1 28.21 1.79 -37.38
N ASP A 2 27.18 2.46 -37.88
CA ASP A 2 26.62 3.68 -37.29
C ASP A 2 26.12 3.43 -35.86
N GLY A 3 26.48 4.35 -34.97
CA GLY A 3 26.16 4.31 -33.57
C GLY A 3 24.68 4.51 -33.30
N PHE A 4 23.89 3.47 -33.54
CA PHE A 4 22.47 3.43 -33.19
C PHE A 4 22.33 3.63 -31.68
N LYS A 5 22.07 4.87 -31.27
CA LYS A 5 21.81 5.20 -29.86
C LYS A 5 20.38 4.81 -29.52
N MET A 6 20.21 3.73 -28.79
CA MET A 6 18.90 3.37 -28.26
C MET A 6 18.47 4.40 -27.19
N ASN A 7 17.29 4.96 -27.39
CA ASN A 7 16.62 5.77 -26.35
C ASN A 7 16.09 4.85 -25.23
N PHE A 8 15.56 5.44 -24.16
CA PHE A 8 15.06 4.72 -23.01
C PHE A 8 13.97 3.69 -23.38
N PHE A 9 12.96 4.10 -24.14
CA PHE A 9 11.83 3.22 -24.50
C PHE A 9 12.26 2.05 -25.38
N LEU A 10 13.17 2.26 -26.32
CA LEU A 10 13.73 1.17 -27.12
C LEU A 10 14.53 0.17 -26.27
N ARG A 11 15.20 0.63 -25.22
CA ARG A 11 15.90 -0.27 -24.31
C ARG A 11 14.91 -1.13 -23.53
N VAL A 12 13.80 -0.55 -23.02
CA VAL A 12 12.72 -1.29 -22.37
C VAL A 12 12.15 -2.34 -23.33
N TYR A 13 11.82 -1.94 -24.56
CA TYR A 13 11.27 -2.84 -25.55
C TYR A 13 12.22 -4.01 -25.86
N TYR A 14 13.49 -3.71 -26.16
CA TYR A 14 14.45 -4.75 -26.52
C TYR A 14 14.94 -5.59 -25.33
N SER A 15 14.85 -5.11 -24.10
CA SER A 15 15.15 -5.93 -22.92
C SER A 15 14.17 -7.08 -22.75
N ILE A 16 12.95 -6.94 -23.27
CA ILE A 16 11.89 -7.95 -23.17
C ILE A 16 11.84 -8.82 -24.45
N THR A 17 12.08 -8.21 -25.63
CA THR A 17 11.77 -8.84 -26.92
C THR A 17 12.97 -9.43 -27.67
N SER A 18 14.21 -9.08 -27.31
CA SER A 18 15.37 -9.46 -28.12
C SER A 18 16.61 -9.80 -27.32
N PHE A 19 16.91 -11.10 -27.19
CA PHE A 19 18.15 -11.58 -26.55
C PHE A 19 19.42 -11.12 -27.28
N GLU A 20 19.37 -10.94 -28.60
CA GLU A 20 20.54 -10.48 -29.37
C GLU A 20 20.98 -9.07 -28.94
N LYS A 21 20.06 -8.22 -28.51
CA LYS A 21 20.35 -6.87 -28.08
C LYS A 21 21.09 -6.78 -26.74
N TYR A 22 21.13 -7.88 -25.97
CA TYR A 22 21.95 -7.94 -24.76
C TYR A 22 23.45 -7.76 -25.04
N ARG A 23 23.93 -8.10 -26.24
CA ARG A 23 25.30 -7.76 -26.65
C ARG A 23 25.56 -6.25 -26.70
N TYR A 24 24.54 -5.47 -27.05
CA TYR A 24 24.62 -4.00 -27.01
C TYR A 24 24.63 -3.51 -25.54
N PHE A 25 23.76 -4.06 -24.69
CA PHE A 25 23.71 -3.65 -23.27
C PHE A 25 25.01 -3.95 -22.54
N LEU A 26 25.67 -5.04 -22.86
CA LEU A 26 26.99 -5.39 -22.33
C LEU A 26 28.08 -4.36 -22.66
N ARG A 27 27.98 -3.64 -23.79
CA ARG A 27 28.92 -2.59 -24.19
C ARG A 27 28.67 -1.26 -23.47
N LEU A 28 27.50 -1.07 -22.87
CA LEU A 28 27.18 0.14 -22.12
C LEU A 28 27.99 0.17 -20.81
N SER A 29 28.23 1.38 -20.30
CA SER A 29 28.83 1.54 -18.98
C SER A 29 27.86 1.11 -17.87
N THR A 30 28.40 0.64 -16.75
CA THR A 30 27.59 0.27 -15.57
C THR A 30 26.73 1.45 -15.07
N GLY A 31 27.26 2.69 -15.15
CA GLY A 31 26.49 3.89 -14.79
C GLY A 31 25.25 4.09 -15.67
N LYS A 32 25.30 3.73 -16.97
CA LYS A 32 24.13 3.76 -17.85
C LYS A 32 23.10 2.70 -17.50
N ALA A 33 23.54 1.52 -17.04
CA ALA A 33 22.65 0.48 -16.55
C ALA A 33 21.96 0.92 -15.26
N ILE A 34 22.70 1.48 -14.29
CA ILE A 34 22.15 2.05 -13.06
C ILE A 34 21.12 3.14 -13.36
N LEU A 35 21.47 4.09 -14.24
CA LEU A 35 20.54 5.16 -14.65
C LEU A 35 19.28 4.61 -15.33
N TYR A 36 19.43 3.57 -16.16
CA TYR A 36 18.29 2.89 -16.78
C TYR A 36 17.39 2.25 -15.72
N LEU A 37 17.96 1.50 -14.77
CA LEU A 37 17.22 0.87 -13.68
C LEU A 37 16.46 1.93 -12.86
N LEU A 38 17.12 3.04 -12.51
CA LEU A 38 16.51 4.14 -11.79
C LEU A 38 15.32 4.74 -12.55
N LEU A 39 15.52 5.10 -13.82
CA LEU A 39 14.47 5.69 -14.66
C LEU A 39 13.31 4.69 -14.87
N PHE A 40 13.61 3.43 -15.13
CA PHE A 40 12.60 2.40 -15.28
C PHE A 40 11.77 2.22 -13.99
N THR A 41 12.45 2.16 -12.85
CA THR A 41 11.80 2.05 -11.54
C THR A 41 10.94 3.27 -11.23
N LEU A 42 11.39 4.48 -11.59
CA LEU A 42 10.60 5.70 -11.43
C LEU A 42 9.32 5.66 -12.28
N VAL A 43 9.43 5.27 -13.55
CA VAL A 43 8.25 5.17 -14.44
C VAL A 43 7.26 4.13 -13.91
N VAL A 44 7.74 2.93 -13.55
CA VAL A 44 6.89 1.88 -12.96
C VAL A 44 6.31 2.35 -11.63
N GLY A 45 7.11 3.02 -10.80
CA GLY A 45 6.66 3.61 -9.54
C GLY A 45 5.52 4.63 -9.75
N MET A 46 5.67 5.55 -10.71
CA MET A 46 4.60 6.51 -11.02
C MET A 46 3.30 5.81 -11.43
N VAL A 47 3.38 4.83 -12.32
CA VAL A 47 2.20 4.06 -12.76
C VAL A 47 1.54 3.31 -11.61
N THR A 48 2.33 2.84 -10.64
CA THR A 48 1.83 2.07 -9.49
C THR A 48 1.30 2.98 -8.38
N PHE A 49 2.05 4.02 -8.01
CA PHE A 49 1.71 4.83 -6.83
C PHE A 49 0.70 5.94 -7.09
N ILE A 50 0.63 6.49 -8.32
CA ILE A 50 -0.32 7.58 -8.61
C ILE A 50 -1.77 7.14 -8.37
N PRO A 51 -2.25 5.99 -8.89
CA PRO A 51 -3.61 5.52 -8.60
C PRO A 51 -3.85 5.32 -7.10
N ILE A 52 -2.91 4.68 -6.40
CA ILE A 52 -3.02 4.41 -4.95
C ILE A 52 -3.16 5.72 -4.16
N ILE A 53 -2.33 6.74 -4.49
CA ILE A 53 -2.40 8.04 -3.82
C ILE A 53 -3.72 8.74 -4.13
N THR A 54 -4.20 8.63 -5.37
CA THR A 54 -5.48 9.25 -5.79
C THR A 54 -6.65 8.62 -5.03
N GLU A 55 -6.75 7.29 -5.03
CA GLU A 55 -7.79 6.56 -4.30
C GLU A 55 -7.72 6.86 -2.79
N PHE A 56 -6.52 6.85 -2.21
CA PHE A 56 -6.35 7.20 -0.80
C PHE A 56 -6.88 8.60 -0.48
N ASN A 57 -6.63 9.60 -1.33
CA ASN A 57 -7.14 10.95 -1.10
C ASN A 57 -8.68 11.00 -1.22
N ILE A 58 -9.28 10.26 -2.16
CA ILE A 58 -10.73 10.15 -2.28
C ILE A 58 -11.33 9.57 -0.98
N TYR A 59 -10.79 8.45 -0.49
CA TYR A 59 -11.26 7.85 0.77
C TYR A 59 -11.12 8.80 1.98
N ILE A 60 -10.07 9.60 2.04
CA ILE A 60 -9.92 10.60 3.11
C ILE A 60 -10.97 11.71 2.99
N ASP A 61 -11.30 12.15 1.78
CA ASP A 61 -12.35 13.15 1.58
C ASP A 61 -13.73 12.60 1.98
N GLU A 62 -14.09 11.42 1.50
CA GLU A 62 -15.35 10.74 1.85
C GLU A 62 -15.46 10.48 3.36
N PHE A 63 -14.38 9.97 3.97
CA PHE A 63 -14.35 9.74 5.42
C PHE A 63 -14.53 11.03 6.20
N THR A 64 -13.90 12.12 5.78
CA THR A 64 -14.01 13.41 6.45
C THR A 64 -15.45 13.96 6.35
N GLU A 65 -16.08 13.83 5.17
CA GLU A 65 -17.46 14.24 4.96
C GLU A 65 -18.44 13.46 5.87
N VAL A 66 -18.33 12.13 5.88
CA VAL A 66 -19.15 11.26 6.74
C VAL A 66 -18.89 11.55 8.22
N PHE A 67 -17.63 11.75 8.59
CA PHE A 67 -17.24 12.06 9.96
C PHE A 67 -17.87 13.37 10.45
N ASP A 68 -17.88 14.41 9.63
CA ASP A 68 -18.40 15.73 10.00
C ASP A 68 -19.93 15.74 10.03
N THR A 69 -20.61 15.00 9.14
CA THR A 69 -22.06 15.08 8.93
C THR A 69 -22.85 14.00 9.66
N GLU A 70 -22.33 12.77 9.75
CA GLU A 70 -23.11 11.61 10.18
C GLU A 70 -22.65 11.03 11.52
N LEU A 71 -21.39 11.25 11.91
CA LEU A 71 -20.87 10.67 13.13
C LEU A 71 -21.26 11.52 14.36
N PRO A 72 -22.05 10.98 15.31
CA PRO A 72 -22.39 11.68 16.54
C PRO A 72 -21.17 11.78 17.47
N ASP A 73 -21.32 12.60 18.52
CA ASP A 73 -20.30 12.69 19.57
C ASP A 73 -20.13 11.35 20.26
N PHE A 74 -18.88 10.96 20.43
CA PHE A 74 -18.54 9.70 21.09
C PHE A 74 -17.32 9.87 22.01
N LYS A 75 -17.23 8.95 22.96
CA LYS A 75 -16.10 8.81 23.87
C LYS A 75 -15.79 7.33 24.09
N LEU A 76 -14.58 6.92 23.73
CA LEU A 76 -14.02 5.62 24.09
C LEU A 76 -13.04 5.83 25.25
N GLU A 77 -13.32 5.25 26.39
CA GLU A 77 -12.46 5.31 27.57
C GLU A 77 -12.63 4.05 28.41
N ASN A 78 -11.55 3.58 29.04
CA ASN A 78 -11.55 2.39 29.88
C ASN A 78 -12.13 1.14 29.18
N GLY A 79 -11.96 1.03 27.86
CA GLY A 79 -12.46 -0.09 27.06
C GLY A 79 -13.97 -0.06 26.82
N LYS A 80 -14.62 1.09 27.02
CA LYS A 80 -16.04 1.27 26.71
C LYS A 80 -16.26 2.46 25.80
N LEU A 81 -17.09 2.25 24.79
CA LEU A 81 -17.54 3.29 23.86
C LEU A 81 -18.93 3.77 24.28
N GLU A 82 -19.02 5.06 24.51
CA GLU A 82 -20.24 5.81 24.67
C GLU A 82 -20.48 6.68 23.44
N VAL A 83 -21.69 6.67 22.91
CA VAL A 83 -22.07 7.43 21.72
C VAL A 83 -23.34 8.19 22.02
N SER A 84 -23.39 9.46 21.66
CA SER A 84 -24.54 10.33 21.87
C SER A 84 -25.54 10.18 20.72
N GLY A 85 -26.85 10.19 21.04
CA GLY A 85 -27.91 10.21 20.02
C GLY A 85 -28.65 8.90 19.86
N ALA A 86 -29.44 8.80 18.78
CA ALA A 86 -30.27 7.63 18.49
C ALA A 86 -29.43 6.49 17.89
N MET A 87 -29.71 5.26 18.32
CA MET A 87 -29.06 4.05 17.82
C MET A 87 -30.04 3.21 16.97
N PRO A 88 -29.55 2.50 15.95
CA PRO A 88 -28.17 2.44 15.45
C PRO A 88 -27.79 3.64 14.58
N VAL A 89 -26.50 4.01 14.55
CA VAL A 89 -25.92 4.89 13.53
C VAL A 89 -25.39 4.01 12.42
N ILE A 90 -25.87 4.22 11.20
CA ILE A 90 -25.46 3.42 10.02
C ILE A 90 -24.71 4.35 9.08
N LEU A 91 -23.42 4.08 8.88
CA LEU A 91 -22.58 4.77 7.93
C LEU A 91 -22.53 3.93 6.65
N GLU A 92 -23.17 4.44 5.59
CA GLU A 92 -23.12 3.79 4.28
C GLU A 92 -21.84 4.21 3.57
N SER A 93 -20.92 3.27 3.41
CA SER A 93 -19.72 3.41 2.58
C SER A 93 -19.81 2.45 1.41
N GLU A 94 -19.18 2.78 0.28
CA GLU A 94 -19.02 1.87 -0.84
C GLU A 94 -18.29 0.60 -0.39
N GLY A 95 -19.02 -0.44 0.00
CA GLY A 95 -18.47 -1.74 0.36
C GLY A 95 -19.09 -2.38 1.57
N ILE A 96 -18.52 -2.23 2.76
CA ILE A 96 -19.00 -2.86 3.98
C ILE A 96 -19.73 -1.82 4.85
N PRO A 97 -21.04 -1.99 5.15
CA PRO A 97 -21.75 -1.09 6.03
C PRO A 97 -21.11 -1.08 7.43
N ILE A 98 -20.90 0.12 7.96
CA ILE A 98 -20.42 0.32 9.32
C ILE A 98 -21.63 0.69 10.18
N VAL A 99 -21.91 -0.14 11.18
CA VAL A 99 -23.02 0.08 12.12
C VAL A 99 -22.44 0.32 13.50
N ILE A 100 -22.78 1.44 14.10
CA ILE A 100 -22.44 1.77 15.48
C ILE A 100 -23.70 1.61 16.32
N ASP A 101 -23.67 0.70 17.27
CA ASP A 101 -24.80 0.44 18.15
C ASP A 101 -24.31 -0.05 19.53
N THR A 102 -24.48 0.79 20.51
CA THR A 102 -24.06 0.54 21.89
C THR A 102 -25.15 -0.12 22.74
N SER A 103 -26.31 -0.48 22.17
CA SER A 103 -27.39 -1.17 22.87
C SER A 103 -27.02 -2.61 23.22
N PRO A 104 -27.60 -3.18 24.29
CA PRO A 104 -27.24 -4.52 24.77
C PRO A 104 -27.51 -5.64 23.77
N ASP A 105 -28.52 -5.48 22.91
CA ASP A 105 -28.98 -6.45 21.91
C ASP A 105 -28.39 -6.21 20.50
N ALA A 106 -27.54 -5.21 20.37
CA ALA A 106 -26.97 -4.77 19.09
C ALA A 106 -26.30 -5.93 18.32
N GLU A 107 -25.49 -6.74 19.01
CA GLU A 107 -24.74 -7.82 18.37
C GLU A 107 -25.67 -8.84 17.69
N GLU A 108 -26.65 -9.35 18.41
CA GLU A 108 -27.56 -10.37 17.87
C GLU A 108 -28.41 -9.78 16.72
N ARG A 109 -28.99 -8.62 16.91
CA ARG A 109 -29.88 -7.95 15.96
C ARG A 109 -29.16 -7.59 14.67
N ILE A 110 -28.01 -6.92 14.74
CA ILE A 110 -27.28 -6.44 13.56
C ILE A 110 -26.62 -7.60 12.82
N LEU A 111 -26.02 -8.55 13.52
CA LEU A 111 -25.40 -9.71 12.87
C LEU A 111 -26.43 -10.65 12.22
N ALA A 112 -27.67 -10.65 12.65
CA ALA A 112 -28.75 -11.39 11.96
C ALA A 112 -29.20 -10.69 10.67
N GLN A 113 -29.10 -9.36 10.60
CA GLN A 113 -29.59 -8.57 9.49
C GLN A 113 -28.57 -8.48 8.32
N TYR A 114 -27.27 -8.49 8.61
CA TYR A 114 -26.23 -8.27 7.61
C TYR A 114 -25.34 -9.50 7.42
N ASP A 115 -25.08 -9.90 6.18
CA ASP A 115 -24.09 -10.94 5.85
C ASP A 115 -22.66 -10.41 5.95
N THR A 116 -22.47 -9.13 5.65
CA THR A 116 -21.18 -8.44 5.76
C THR A 116 -21.38 -7.11 6.46
N VAL A 117 -20.69 -6.88 7.58
CA VAL A 117 -20.83 -5.66 8.39
C VAL A 117 -19.63 -5.45 9.31
N LEU A 118 -19.28 -4.19 9.53
CA LEU A 118 -18.42 -3.77 10.63
C LEU A 118 -19.31 -3.18 11.72
N LEU A 119 -19.55 -3.99 12.77
CA LEU A 119 -20.36 -3.56 13.91
C LEU A 119 -19.46 -3.07 15.04
N ILE A 120 -19.73 -1.85 15.52
CA ILE A 120 -19.06 -1.22 16.65
C ILE A 120 -20.05 -1.16 17.79
N THR A 121 -19.77 -1.90 18.87
CA THR A 121 -20.60 -1.94 20.09
C THR A 121 -19.97 -1.13 21.21
N SER A 122 -20.57 -1.18 22.39
CA SER A 122 -20.06 -0.47 23.58
C SER A 122 -18.68 -0.97 24.04
N ASP A 123 -18.28 -2.19 23.73
CA ASP A 123 -17.07 -2.83 24.28
C ASP A 123 -16.14 -3.47 23.25
N LYS A 124 -16.58 -3.58 21.99
CA LYS A 124 -15.84 -4.30 20.94
C LYS A 124 -16.21 -3.85 19.54
N ILE A 125 -15.32 -4.20 18.60
CA ILE A 125 -15.57 -4.14 17.16
C ILE A 125 -15.75 -5.57 16.66
N ILE A 126 -16.79 -5.80 15.87
CA ILE A 126 -17.10 -7.09 15.24
C ILE A 126 -17.09 -6.88 13.73
N GLN A 127 -16.19 -7.56 13.06
CA GLN A 127 -16.17 -7.65 11.61
C GLN A 127 -16.77 -8.99 11.20
N LYS A 128 -17.90 -8.95 10.49
CA LYS A 128 -18.52 -10.13 9.91
C LYS A 128 -18.36 -10.09 8.39
N TYR A 129 -17.92 -11.19 7.83
CA TYR A 129 -17.85 -11.41 6.39
C TYR A 129 -18.39 -12.80 6.09
N TYR A 130 -19.65 -12.89 5.71
CA TYR A 130 -20.44 -14.13 5.57
C TYR A 130 -20.37 -14.97 6.84
N ILE A 131 -19.69 -16.11 6.79
CA ILE A 131 -19.53 -17.04 7.92
C ILE A 131 -18.36 -16.72 8.85
N ASN A 132 -17.43 -15.86 8.38
CA ASN A 132 -16.26 -15.48 9.16
C ASN A 132 -16.59 -14.30 10.08
N LYS A 133 -16.20 -14.41 11.33
CA LYS A 133 -16.37 -13.37 12.35
C LYS A 133 -15.04 -13.12 13.04
N SER A 134 -14.61 -11.86 13.07
CA SER A 134 -13.48 -11.39 13.87
C SER A 134 -13.98 -10.43 14.93
N VAL A 135 -13.50 -10.56 16.16
CA VAL A 135 -13.89 -9.73 17.30
C VAL A 135 -12.65 -9.11 17.91
N THR A 136 -12.67 -7.79 18.08
CA THR A 136 -11.62 -7.03 18.75
C THR A 136 -12.22 -6.27 19.92
N ASN A 137 -11.88 -6.64 21.15
CA ASN A 137 -12.37 -5.96 22.35
C ASN A 137 -11.57 -4.68 22.63
N PHE A 138 -12.22 -3.63 23.03
CA PHE A 138 -11.56 -2.38 23.41
C PHE A 138 -10.70 -2.53 24.67
N SER A 139 -11.02 -3.51 25.53
CA SER A 139 -10.17 -3.85 26.68
C SER A 139 -8.77 -4.33 26.34
N ASN A 140 -8.53 -4.74 25.08
CA ASN A 140 -7.20 -5.10 24.58
C ASN A 140 -6.26 -3.87 24.46
N PHE A 141 -6.81 -2.66 24.56
CA PHE A 141 -6.08 -1.39 24.44
C PHE A 141 -6.19 -0.58 25.75
N PRO A 142 -5.56 -1.05 26.85
CA PRO A 142 -5.67 -0.36 28.13
C PRO A 142 -5.10 1.06 28.06
N GLY A 143 -5.84 2.02 28.60
CA GLY A 143 -5.44 3.44 28.58
C GLY A 143 -5.75 4.19 27.27
N LEU A 144 -6.37 3.51 26.29
CA LEU A 144 -6.86 4.20 25.09
C LEU A 144 -8.03 5.13 25.46
N VAL A 145 -7.86 6.42 25.22
CA VAL A 145 -8.92 7.42 25.24
C VAL A 145 -9.06 7.99 23.84
N LEU A 146 -10.27 7.93 23.28
CA LEU A 146 -10.57 8.46 21.96
C LEU A 146 -11.90 9.20 22.00
N THR A 147 -11.89 10.45 21.54
CA THR A 147 -13.10 11.29 21.43
C THR A 147 -13.24 11.82 20.01
N LYS A 148 -14.44 12.30 19.68
CA LYS A 148 -14.66 12.96 18.39
C LYS A 148 -13.70 14.13 18.20
N ASP A 149 -13.55 15.01 19.19
CA ASP A 149 -12.64 16.17 19.15
C ASP A 149 -11.18 15.78 18.85
N MET A 150 -10.70 14.65 19.41
CA MET A 150 -9.35 14.16 19.14
C MET A 150 -9.19 13.72 17.68
N LEU A 151 -10.21 13.09 17.11
CA LEU A 151 -10.19 12.72 15.70
C LEU A 151 -10.28 13.96 14.80
N GLU A 152 -11.13 14.92 15.11
CA GLU A 152 -11.22 16.20 14.38
C GLU A 152 -9.87 16.92 14.31
N GLN A 153 -9.11 16.91 15.40
CA GLN A 153 -7.76 17.48 15.43
C GLN A 153 -6.73 16.63 14.68
N ALA A 154 -6.92 15.32 14.59
CA ALA A 154 -6.01 14.41 13.92
C ALA A 154 -6.25 14.34 12.40
N LEU A 155 -7.50 14.45 11.93
CA LEU A 155 -7.85 14.34 10.51
C LEU A 155 -7.03 15.24 9.58
N PRO A 156 -6.81 16.55 9.88
CA PRO A 156 -5.98 17.40 9.03
C PRO A 156 -4.53 16.93 8.90
N LEU A 157 -4.03 16.12 9.84
CA LEU A 157 -2.67 15.59 9.83
C LEU A 157 -2.53 14.34 8.96
N VAL A 158 -3.63 13.67 8.62
CA VAL A 158 -3.60 12.42 7.85
C VAL A 158 -2.95 12.63 6.48
N ARG A 159 -3.31 13.70 5.77
CA ARG A 159 -2.72 14.01 4.45
C ARG A 159 -1.22 14.29 4.50
N PRO A 160 -0.70 15.22 5.31
CA PRO A 160 0.74 15.45 5.34
C PRO A 160 1.53 14.22 5.81
N VAL A 161 1.00 13.44 6.76
CA VAL A 161 1.62 12.20 7.21
C VAL A 161 1.63 11.15 6.08
N SER A 162 0.54 11.00 5.34
CA SER A 162 0.48 10.06 4.22
C SER A 162 1.47 10.41 3.11
N ILE A 163 1.67 11.69 2.80
CA ILE A 163 2.69 12.13 1.82
C ILE A 163 4.07 11.65 2.26
N ILE A 164 4.42 11.80 3.53
CA ILE A 164 5.70 11.34 4.07
C ILE A 164 5.81 9.81 3.91
N ILE A 165 4.76 9.06 4.24
CA ILE A 165 4.73 7.59 4.11
C ILE A 165 4.92 7.19 2.64
N PHE A 166 4.24 7.84 1.68
CA PHE A 166 4.38 7.54 0.26
C PHE A 166 5.78 7.88 -0.29
N ILE A 167 6.41 8.95 0.21
CA ILE A 167 7.81 9.27 -0.15
C ILE A 167 8.73 8.14 0.31
N PHE A 168 8.61 7.70 1.57
CA PHE A 168 9.40 6.58 2.08
C PHE A 168 9.12 5.28 1.31
N ALA A 169 7.86 4.96 1.03
CA ALA A 169 7.49 3.81 0.22
C ALA A 169 8.14 3.85 -1.17
N GLY A 170 8.16 5.01 -1.81
CA GLY A 170 8.84 5.22 -3.09
C GLY A 170 10.36 4.99 -3.01
N ILE A 171 11.01 5.50 -1.96
CA ILE A 171 12.43 5.27 -1.72
C ILE A 171 12.71 3.78 -1.52
N PHE A 172 11.94 3.10 -0.67
CA PHE A 172 12.06 1.65 -0.44
C PHE A 172 11.78 0.84 -1.71
N PHE A 173 10.84 1.26 -2.53
CA PHE A 173 10.57 0.62 -3.82
C PHE A 173 11.79 0.69 -4.75
N ILE A 174 12.43 1.86 -4.86
CA ILE A 174 13.66 2.03 -5.65
C ILE A 174 14.78 1.15 -5.09
N LEU A 175 15.04 1.21 -3.79
CA LEU A 175 16.07 0.40 -3.14
C LEU A 175 15.82 -1.10 -3.33
N GLY A 176 14.56 -1.54 -3.21
CA GLY A 176 14.16 -2.93 -3.43
C GLY A 176 14.50 -3.42 -4.85
N LYS A 177 14.31 -2.59 -5.88
CA LYS A 177 14.68 -2.94 -7.26
C LYS A 177 16.19 -3.06 -7.46
N PHE A 178 16.97 -2.21 -6.79
CA PHE A 178 18.43 -2.35 -6.79
C PHE A 178 18.88 -3.64 -6.10
N ILE A 179 18.30 -3.97 -4.95
CA ILE A 179 18.57 -5.24 -4.25
C ILE A 179 18.20 -6.43 -5.13
N THR A 180 17.05 -6.38 -5.79
CA THR A 180 16.63 -7.43 -6.74
C THR A 180 17.65 -7.60 -7.86
N ALA A 181 18.12 -6.52 -8.47
CA ALA A 181 19.15 -6.59 -9.53
C ALA A 181 20.47 -7.19 -9.01
N LEU A 182 20.87 -6.89 -7.78
CA LEU A 182 22.05 -7.50 -7.15
C LEU A 182 21.86 -9.00 -6.91
N ILE A 183 20.70 -9.42 -6.38
CA ILE A 183 20.39 -10.84 -6.15
C ILE A 183 20.40 -11.61 -7.48
N VAL A 184 19.75 -11.08 -8.52
CA VAL A 184 19.74 -11.68 -9.86
C VAL A 184 21.18 -11.78 -10.42
N SER A 185 22.01 -10.75 -10.15
CA SER A 185 23.42 -10.77 -10.55
C SER A 185 24.21 -11.89 -9.86
N LEU A 186 23.95 -12.13 -8.57
CA LEU A 186 24.60 -13.21 -7.82
C LEU A 186 24.19 -14.58 -8.37
N ILE A 187 22.90 -14.77 -8.66
CA ILE A 187 22.41 -15.99 -9.31
C ILE A 187 23.09 -16.15 -10.69
N GLY A 188 23.16 -15.06 -11.46
CA GLY A 188 23.85 -15.03 -12.76
C GLY A 188 25.34 -15.41 -12.67
N MET A 189 26.02 -15.04 -11.56
CA MET A 189 27.41 -15.48 -11.33
C MET A 189 27.53 -17.00 -11.12
N ILE A 190 26.61 -17.61 -10.40
CA ILE A 190 26.58 -19.06 -10.19
C ILE A 190 26.41 -19.77 -11.54
N LEU A 191 25.46 -19.33 -12.35
CA LEU A 191 25.23 -19.85 -13.70
C LEU A 191 26.45 -19.64 -14.61
N ASN A 192 27.08 -18.46 -14.60
CA ASN A 192 28.27 -18.13 -15.34
C ASN A 192 29.44 -19.11 -15.03
N SER A 193 29.61 -19.40 -13.74
CA SER A 193 30.63 -20.35 -13.28
C SER A 193 30.32 -21.79 -13.76
N SER A 194 29.08 -22.21 -13.60
CA SER A 194 28.63 -23.55 -14.02
C SER A 194 28.77 -23.75 -15.53
N MET A 195 28.45 -22.74 -16.34
CA MET A 195 28.50 -22.77 -17.80
C MET A 195 29.87 -22.38 -18.38
N ARG A 196 30.84 -22.00 -17.53
CA ARG A 196 32.19 -21.57 -17.92
C ARG A 196 32.22 -20.42 -18.94
N LEU A 197 31.30 -19.44 -18.81
CA LEU A 197 31.14 -18.33 -19.77
C LEU A 197 32.17 -17.22 -19.60
N ASN A 198 32.92 -17.17 -18.50
CA ASN A 198 33.98 -16.20 -18.20
C ASN A 198 33.53 -14.73 -18.24
N LEU A 199 32.24 -14.43 -17.92
CA LEU A 199 31.75 -13.08 -17.84
C LEU A 199 32.17 -12.43 -16.52
N SER A 200 32.53 -11.15 -16.57
CA SER A 200 32.80 -10.38 -15.36
C SER A 200 31.50 -10.06 -14.58
N TYR A 201 31.60 -9.86 -13.25
CA TYR A 201 30.44 -9.45 -12.43
C TYR A 201 29.74 -8.21 -12.99
N ARG A 202 30.51 -7.21 -13.45
CA ARG A 202 29.95 -6.00 -14.08
C ARG A 202 29.11 -6.29 -15.31
N SER A 203 29.49 -7.29 -16.09
CA SER A 203 28.73 -7.73 -17.25
C SER A 203 27.43 -8.44 -16.85
N ILE A 204 27.49 -9.29 -15.84
CA ILE A 204 26.33 -10.01 -15.32
C ILE A 204 25.35 -9.00 -14.67
N PHE A 205 25.85 -8.05 -13.87
CA PHE A 205 25.01 -6.99 -13.31
C PHE A 205 24.28 -6.17 -14.39
N LYS A 206 24.97 -5.84 -15.49
CA LYS A 206 24.29 -5.14 -16.60
C LYS A 206 23.18 -5.99 -17.23
N ILE A 207 23.38 -7.30 -17.37
CA ILE A 207 22.33 -8.22 -17.86
C ILE A 207 21.13 -8.25 -16.90
N SER A 208 21.38 -8.29 -15.59
CA SER A 208 20.31 -8.35 -14.59
C SER A 208 19.49 -7.08 -14.48
N VAL A 209 20.01 -5.96 -14.97
CA VAL A 209 19.33 -4.67 -14.94
C VAL A 209 18.42 -4.49 -16.15
N TYR A 210 18.77 -5.04 -17.28
CA TYR A 210 17.99 -4.98 -18.52
C TYR A 210 17.11 -6.23 -18.69
#